data_7cb555249431b3f6aefa3bf5b6257b38
#
_entry.id   7cb555249431b3f6aefa3bf5b6257b38
#
_cell.length_a   1.000
_cell.length_b   1.000
_cell.length_c   1.000
_cell.angle_alpha   90.00
_cell.angle_beta   90.00
_cell.angle_gamma   90.00
#
_symmetry.space_group_name_H-M   'P 1'
#
loop_
_entity.id
_entity.type
_entity.pdbx_description
1 polymer ?
#
loop_
_entity_poly.entity_id
_entity_poly.type
_entity_poly.pdbx_seq_one_letter_code
_entity_poly.pdbx_strand_id
1 'polypeptide(L)'
;MSFFKQFPKIDYDFNREGSITQMVDIFRSVRPLPTFVDEFSGYKLYEIKDGERPDIVASRLYKNPKLYWTFFVVNDFLHDGYRSWPMTASALHAYIEKEYKGKVIEMETKMLGTTQIDSIAGKFTLGETITGQTSGATGKLIKKNIDMNQLIVDGGNFIGNMHESDGSREEIVGGTSTDRVSTFRVWNYA
;
A
#
# COMPACT_ATOMS: atom_id res chain seq x y z
N MET A 1 -1.52 -22.43 -25.58
CA MET A 1 -2.42 -23.24 -24.74
C MET A 1 -3.19 -22.32 -23.82
N SER A 2 -4.47 -22.57 -23.56
CA SER A 2 -5.22 -21.84 -22.52
C SER A 2 -4.92 -22.48 -21.17
N PHE A 3 -4.75 -21.68 -20.11
CA PHE A 3 -4.47 -22.13 -18.75
C PHE A 3 -5.40 -23.26 -18.28
N PHE A 4 -6.70 -23.09 -18.51
CA PHE A 4 -7.73 -24.04 -18.06
C PHE A 4 -7.90 -25.31 -18.93
N LYS A 5 -7.21 -25.41 -20.08
CA LYS A 5 -7.44 -26.54 -21.02
C LYS A 5 -7.06 -27.92 -20.44
N GLN A 6 -6.13 -27.94 -19.49
CA GLN A 6 -5.63 -29.17 -18.88
C GLN A 6 -6.23 -29.45 -17.50
N PHE A 7 -7.15 -28.60 -17.03
CA PHE A 7 -7.81 -28.83 -15.77
C PHE A 7 -8.79 -29.98 -15.88
N PRO A 8 -8.93 -30.82 -14.85
CA PRO A 8 -9.92 -31.89 -14.85
C PRO A 8 -11.32 -31.31 -14.96
N LYS A 9 -12.20 -32.13 -15.45
CA LYS A 9 -13.62 -31.80 -15.49
C LYS A 9 -14.29 -32.33 -14.24
N ILE A 10 -15.27 -31.60 -13.77
CA ILE A 10 -16.17 -31.96 -12.66
C ILE A 10 -17.60 -31.95 -13.16
N ASP A 11 -18.40 -32.81 -12.57
CA ASP A 11 -19.82 -32.83 -12.78
C ASP A 11 -20.50 -31.85 -11.83
N TYR A 12 -21.24 -30.89 -12.37
CA TYR A 12 -21.86 -29.82 -11.59
C TYR A 12 -23.33 -29.63 -11.97
N ASP A 13 -24.17 -29.52 -10.96
CA ASP A 13 -25.59 -29.21 -11.11
C ASP A 13 -25.84 -27.74 -10.79
N PHE A 14 -26.01 -26.92 -11.84
CA PHE A 14 -26.21 -25.48 -11.69
C PHE A 14 -27.53 -25.12 -11.02
N ASN A 15 -28.58 -25.87 -11.33
CA ASN A 15 -29.94 -25.53 -10.92
C ASN A 15 -30.40 -26.32 -9.71
N ARG A 16 -29.62 -27.30 -9.23
CA ARG A 16 -30.00 -28.27 -8.19
C ARG A 16 -31.25 -29.08 -8.57
N GLU A 17 -31.43 -29.31 -9.85
CA GLU A 17 -32.58 -30.05 -10.44
C GLU A 17 -32.18 -31.47 -10.88
N GLY A 18 -30.97 -31.92 -10.55
CA GLY A 18 -30.43 -33.21 -10.99
C GLY A 18 -29.88 -33.21 -12.41
N SER A 19 -29.84 -32.06 -13.09
CA SER A 19 -29.25 -31.93 -14.43
C SER A 19 -27.75 -31.69 -14.31
N ILE A 20 -26.96 -32.74 -14.51
CA ILE A 20 -25.49 -32.71 -14.37
C ILE A 20 -24.87 -32.19 -15.66
N THR A 21 -24.08 -31.12 -15.55
CA THR A 21 -23.29 -30.57 -16.64
C THR A 21 -21.81 -30.71 -16.37
N GLN A 22 -21.04 -31.22 -17.32
CA GLN A 22 -19.61 -31.35 -17.24
C GLN A 22 -18.92 -30.02 -17.47
N MET A 23 -18.19 -29.50 -16.46
CA MET A 23 -17.47 -28.26 -16.56
C MET A 23 -16.00 -28.40 -16.11
N VAL A 24 -15.17 -27.46 -16.54
CA VAL A 24 -13.76 -27.42 -16.11
C VAL A 24 -13.69 -26.98 -14.66
N ASP A 25 -12.91 -27.69 -13.84
CA ASP A 25 -12.69 -27.34 -12.44
C ASP A 25 -11.81 -26.09 -12.30
N ILE A 26 -12.44 -24.92 -12.34
CA ILE A 26 -11.75 -23.62 -12.21
C ILE A 26 -11.31 -23.28 -10.77
N PHE A 27 -11.77 -24.07 -9.79
CA PHE A 27 -11.44 -23.85 -8.38
C PHE A 27 -10.11 -24.49 -7.94
N ARG A 28 -9.48 -25.24 -8.84
CA ARG A 28 -8.18 -25.85 -8.56
C ARG A 28 -7.07 -24.83 -8.48
N SER A 29 -6.30 -24.92 -7.40
CA SER A 29 -5.02 -24.22 -7.27
C SER A 29 -3.94 -24.97 -8.03
N VAL A 30 -3.14 -24.26 -8.81
CA VAL A 30 -1.97 -24.78 -9.52
C VAL A 30 -0.73 -24.26 -8.83
N ARG A 31 0.22 -25.16 -8.56
CA ARG A 31 1.54 -24.83 -8.01
C ARG A 31 2.64 -25.43 -8.89
N PRO A 32 3.80 -24.80 -9.00
CA PRO A 32 4.95 -25.41 -9.66
C PRO A 32 5.41 -26.63 -8.87
N LEU A 33 6.00 -27.59 -9.56
CA LEU A 33 6.63 -28.75 -8.89
C LEU A 33 7.80 -28.25 -8.05
N PRO A 34 7.97 -28.75 -6.80
CA PRO A 34 9.08 -28.35 -5.95
C PRO A 34 10.45 -28.55 -6.60
N THR A 35 10.65 -29.66 -7.29
CA THR A 35 11.88 -29.95 -8.04
C THR A 35 12.20 -28.92 -9.12
N PHE A 36 11.17 -28.30 -9.70
CA PHE A 36 11.34 -27.24 -10.70
C PHE A 36 11.73 -25.91 -10.05
N VAL A 37 11.26 -25.65 -8.84
CA VAL A 37 11.60 -24.43 -8.07
C VAL A 37 13.04 -24.48 -7.57
N ASP A 38 13.52 -25.68 -7.20
CA ASP A 38 14.86 -25.86 -6.63
C ASP A 38 15.97 -25.85 -7.70
N GLU A 39 15.64 -26.13 -8.97
CA GLU A 39 16.59 -26.07 -10.08
C GLU A 39 16.76 -24.65 -10.61
N PHE A 40 17.56 -23.84 -9.91
CA PHE A 40 17.84 -22.42 -10.24
C PHE A 40 18.39 -22.20 -11.67
N SER A 41 18.95 -23.20 -12.29
CA SER A 41 19.51 -23.11 -13.65
C SER A 41 18.44 -22.87 -14.75
N GLY A 42 17.16 -23.14 -14.45
CA GLY A 42 16.04 -22.94 -15.37
C GLY A 42 15.42 -21.54 -15.35
N TYR A 43 15.75 -20.71 -14.36
CA TYR A 43 15.16 -19.39 -14.20
C TYR A 43 16.02 -18.29 -14.79
N LYS A 44 15.36 -17.37 -15.48
CA LYS A 44 15.98 -16.13 -15.93
C LYS A 44 15.24 -14.96 -15.32
N LEU A 45 15.97 -14.11 -14.62
CA LEU A 45 15.41 -12.87 -14.09
C LEU A 45 15.06 -11.94 -15.25
N TYR A 46 13.89 -11.33 -15.14
CA TYR A 46 13.39 -10.35 -16.10
C TYR A 46 12.98 -9.09 -15.36
N GLU A 47 13.51 -7.94 -15.77
CA GLU A 47 13.14 -6.64 -15.26
C GLU A 47 11.93 -6.12 -16.04
N ILE A 48 10.80 -5.97 -15.35
CA ILE A 48 9.56 -5.47 -15.93
C ILE A 48 9.72 -3.95 -16.11
N LYS A 49 9.55 -3.49 -17.33
CA LYS A 49 9.59 -2.05 -17.66
C LYS A 49 8.25 -1.39 -17.36
N ASP A 50 8.31 -0.07 -17.13
CA ASP A 50 7.09 0.71 -16.89
C ASP A 50 6.06 0.51 -18.01
N GLY A 51 4.82 0.21 -17.61
CA GLY A 51 3.71 -0.04 -18.54
C GLY A 51 3.72 -1.40 -19.26
N GLU A 52 4.68 -2.28 -19.01
CA GLU A 52 4.66 -3.62 -19.60
C GLU A 52 3.57 -4.49 -18.99
N ARG A 53 2.72 -5.02 -19.84
CA ARG A 53 1.67 -5.97 -19.45
C ARG A 53 2.18 -7.41 -19.49
N PRO A 54 1.63 -8.33 -18.65
CA PRO A 54 2.08 -9.72 -18.61
C PRO A 54 1.99 -10.44 -19.95
N ASP A 55 0.95 -10.17 -20.74
CA ASP A 55 0.76 -10.77 -22.07
C ASP A 55 1.82 -10.30 -23.09
N ILE A 56 2.24 -9.04 -23.01
CA ILE A 56 3.33 -8.49 -23.84
C ILE A 56 4.65 -9.13 -23.47
N VAL A 57 4.93 -9.22 -22.16
CA VAL A 57 6.15 -9.88 -21.66
C VAL A 57 6.18 -11.35 -22.08
N ALA A 58 5.07 -12.07 -21.94
CA ALA A 58 4.96 -13.46 -22.39
C ALA A 58 5.15 -13.60 -23.91
N SER A 59 4.61 -12.68 -24.70
CA SER A 59 4.84 -12.66 -26.15
C SER A 59 6.31 -12.48 -26.50
N ARG A 60 7.01 -11.60 -25.77
CA ARG A 60 8.44 -11.33 -25.98
C ARG A 60 9.32 -12.53 -25.60
N LEU A 61 9.08 -13.08 -24.40
CA LEU A 61 9.93 -14.17 -23.84
C LEU A 61 9.61 -15.53 -24.44
N TYR A 62 8.30 -15.86 -24.54
CA TYR A 62 7.84 -17.18 -24.93
C TYR A 62 7.30 -17.25 -26.35
N LYS A 63 7.28 -16.13 -27.09
CA LYS A 63 6.63 -16.01 -28.41
C LYS A 63 5.14 -16.39 -28.39
N ASN A 64 4.53 -16.41 -27.21
CA ASN A 64 3.13 -16.76 -27.02
C ASN A 64 2.51 -15.96 -25.88
N PRO A 65 1.65 -14.97 -26.17
CA PRO A 65 1.03 -14.13 -25.15
C PRO A 65 0.09 -14.91 -24.20
N LYS A 66 -0.40 -16.09 -24.61
CA LYS A 66 -1.30 -16.92 -23.80
C LYS A 66 -0.59 -17.62 -22.62
N LEU A 67 0.73 -17.51 -22.53
CA LEU A 67 1.51 -18.07 -21.42
C LEU A 67 1.76 -17.08 -20.28
N TYR A 68 1.14 -15.91 -20.29
CA TYR A 68 1.30 -14.89 -19.24
C TYR A 68 1.00 -15.40 -17.81
N TRP A 69 0.12 -16.39 -17.68
CA TRP A 69 -0.27 -16.98 -16.40
C TRP A 69 0.89 -17.70 -15.69
N THR A 70 1.92 -18.11 -16.44
CA THR A 70 3.11 -18.77 -15.84
C THR A 70 3.83 -17.86 -14.87
N PHE A 71 3.84 -16.55 -15.12
CA PHE A 71 4.46 -15.58 -14.22
C PHE A 71 3.77 -15.58 -12.84
N PHE A 72 2.46 -15.71 -12.81
CA PHE A 72 1.68 -15.72 -11.58
C PHE A 72 1.75 -17.04 -10.82
N VAL A 73 2.04 -18.13 -11.52
CA VAL A 73 2.18 -19.46 -10.89
C VAL A 73 3.58 -19.65 -10.30
N VAL A 74 4.60 -19.14 -10.99
CA VAL A 74 6.01 -19.39 -10.62
C VAL A 74 6.53 -18.40 -9.58
N ASN A 75 6.00 -17.18 -9.55
CA ASN A 75 6.47 -16.14 -8.64
C ASN A 75 5.47 -15.92 -7.50
N ASP A 76 5.85 -16.28 -6.29
CA ASP A 76 4.99 -16.16 -5.09
C ASP A 76 4.51 -14.73 -4.82
N PHE A 77 5.32 -13.72 -5.13
CA PHE A 77 4.92 -12.31 -4.97
C PHE A 77 3.89 -11.84 -6.02
N LEU A 78 3.62 -12.63 -7.06
CA LEU A 78 2.58 -12.38 -8.06
C LEU A 78 1.33 -13.25 -7.89
N HIS A 79 1.15 -13.91 -6.75
CA HIS A 79 0.07 -14.89 -6.53
C HIS A 79 -1.35 -14.29 -6.67
N ASP A 80 -1.53 -12.99 -6.46
CA ASP A 80 -2.80 -12.29 -6.65
C ASP A 80 -3.10 -11.95 -8.13
N GLY A 81 -2.35 -12.52 -9.04
CA GLY A 81 -2.52 -12.33 -10.47
C GLY A 81 -2.27 -10.87 -10.91
N TYR A 82 -3.17 -10.31 -11.69
CA TYR A 82 -3.03 -8.94 -12.21
C TYR A 82 -2.95 -7.87 -11.12
N ARG A 83 -3.44 -8.12 -9.91
CA ARG A 83 -3.37 -7.15 -8.79
C ARG A 83 -1.96 -6.97 -8.26
N SER A 84 -1.16 -8.03 -8.30
CA SER A 84 0.23 -8.00 -7.87
C SER A 84 1.21 -7.61 -8.99
N TRP A 85 0.72 -7.45 -10.23
CA TRP A 85 1.54 -6.95 -11.33
C TRP A 85 1.90 -5.47 -11.10
N PRO A 86 3.17 -5.06 -11.34
CA PRO A 86 3.60 -3.69 -11.12
C PRO A 86 2.70 -2.68 -11.84
N MET A 87 2.28 -1.66 -11.11
CA MET A 87 1.54 -0.54 -11.68
C MET A 87 2.45 0.29 -12.59
N THR A 88 1.87 0.99 -13.54
CA THR A 88 2.61 2.05 -14.26
C THR A 88 2.96 3.18 -13.31
N ALA A 89 4.02 3.92 -13.60
CA ALA A 89 4.42 5.08 -12.78
C ALA A 89 3.26 6.07 -12.59
N SER A 90 2.51 6.35 -13.65
CA SER A 90 1.34 7.25 -13.57
C SER A 90 0.19 6.69 -12.71
N ALA A 91 -0.07 5.37 -12.80
CA ALA A 91 -1.10 4.73 -11.99
C ALA A 91 -0.69 4.67 -10.52
N LEU A 92 0.60 4.42 -10.25
CA LEU A 92 1.16 4.45 -8.90
C LEU A 92 1.04 5.86 -8.30
N HIS A 93 1.39 6.90 -9.04
CA HIS A 93 1.22 8.30 -8.61
C HIS A 93 -0.24 8.61 -8.25
N ALA A 94 -1.17 8.26 -9.12
CA ALA A 94 -2.59 8.47 -8.87
C ALA A 94 -3.09 7.68 -7.65
N TYR A 95 -2.59 6.46 -7.46
CA TYR A 95 -2.88 5.65 -6.27
C TYR A 95 -2.35 6.30 -4.99
N ILE A 96 -1.10 6.75 -5.02
CA ILE A 96 -0.46 7.44 -3.89
C ILE A 96 -1.24 8.72 -3.53
N GLU A 97 -1.54 9.58 -4.50
CA GLU A 97 -2.31 10.81 -4.29
C GLU A 97 -3.71 10.56 -3.73
N LYS A 98 -4.31 9.44 -4.10
CA LYS A 98 -5.63 9.06 -3.60
C LYS A 98 -5.59 8.51 -2.18
N GLU A 99 -4.69 7.55 -1.91
CA GLU A 99 -4.69 6.78 -0.65
C GLU A 99 -3.86 7.46 0.45
N TYR A 100 -2.85 8.25 0.06
CA TYR A 100 -1.90 8.87 0.98
C TYR A 100 -1.98 10.40 0.94
N LYS A 101 -3.20 10.93 0.95
CA LYS A 101 -3.44 12.37 1.04
C LYS A 101 -2.97 12.95 2.36
N GLY A 102 -2.50 14.21 2.29
CA GLY A 102 -2.30 15.03 3.47
C GLY A 102 -0.84 15.26 3.83
N LYS A 103 -0.68 15.80 5.03
CA LYS A 103 0.61 16.11 5.65
C LYS A 103 0.81 15.22 6.86
N VAL A 104 2.03 14.76 7.03
CA VAL A 104 2.47 14.12 8.26
C VAL A 104 3.10 15.18 9.15
N ILE A 105 2.59 15.30 10.37
CA ILE A 105 3.17 16.12 11.43
C ILE A 105 3.78 15.15 12.43
N GLU A 106 5.09 15.16 12.55
CA GLU A 106 5.85 14.38 13.51
C GLU A 106 6.14 15.23 14.75
N MET A 107 5.92 14.66 15.89
CA MET A 107 6.33 15.23 17.15
C MET A 107 7.67 14.64 17.60
N GLU A 108 8.49 15.43 18.27
CA GLU A 108 9.75 14.94 18.79
C GLU A 108 9.49 13.85 19.84
N THR A 109 10.18 12.72 19.69
CA THR A 109 10.15 11.67 20.71
C THR A 109 11.19 11.96 21.76
N LYS A 110 10.81 12.62 22.84
CA LYS A 110 11.65 12.83 24.01
C LYS A 110 11.37 11.79 25.07
N MET A 111 12.41 11.24 25.64
CA MET A 111 12.33 10.30 26.77
C MET A 111 12.80 10.98 28.05
N LEU A 112 11.98 10.93 29.10
CA LEU A 112 12.36 11.25 30.44
C LEU A 112 12.36 9.95 31.26
N GLY A 113 13.54 9.35 31.42
CA GLY A 113 13.65 7.99 31.93
C GLY A 113 13.00 7.00 30.99
N THR A 114 11.96 6.31 31.44
CA THR A 114 11.16 5.37 30.65
C THR A 114 9.88 5.98 30.07
N THR A 115 9.59 7.25 30.40
CA THR A 115 8.35 7.92 29.97
C THR A 115 8.61 8.79 28.74
N GLN A 116 7.83 8.58 27.70
CA GLN A 116 7.83 9.44 26.52
C GLN A 116 7.13 10.76 26.83
N ILE A 117 7.84 11.87 26.65
CA ILE A 117 7.28 13.22 26.73
C ILE A 117 6.79 13.61 25.32
N ASP A 118 5.76 14.45 25.24
CA ASP A 118 5.13 14.91 23.99
C ASP A 118 4.52 13.78 23.15
N SER A 119 4.16 12.67 23.79
CA SER A 119 3.41 11.60 23.14
C SER A 119 2.02 12.06 22.71
N ILE A 120 1.58 11.60 21.54
CA ILE A 120 0.21 11.77 21.05
C ILE A 120 -0.73 10.68 21.58
N ALA A 121 -0.22 9.72 22.36
CA ALA A 121 -1.04 8.69 22.99
C ALA A 121 -2.10 9.33 23.90
N GLY A 122 -3.36 9.03 23.64
CA GLY A 122 -4.49 9.62 24.36
C GLY A 122 -4.82 11.07 24.01
N LYS A 123 -4.01 11.74 23.19
CA LYS A 123 -4.27 13.09 22.71
C LYS A 123 -4.93 13.07 21.34
N PHE A 124 -5.61 14.15 21.01
CA PHE A 124 -6.29 14.39 19.74
C PHE A 124 -7.35 13.36 19.38
N THR A 125 -8.45 13.82 18.82
CA THR A 125 -9.56 12.98 18.37
C THR A 125 -9.56 12.89 16.86
N LEU A 126 -9.70 11.67 16.30
CA LEU A 126 -9.81 11.50 14.85
C LEU A 126 -10.97 12.33 14.28
N GLY A 127 -10.69 13.01 13.19
CA GLY A 127 -11.66 13.88 12.51
C GLY A 127 -11.72 15.30 13.04
N GLU A 128 -11.03 15.65 14.14
CA GLU A 128 -10.96 17.05 14.61
C GLU A 128 -10.06 17.91 13.70
N THR A 129 -10.24 19.21 13.81
CA THR A 129 -9.39 20.18 13.12
C THR A 129 -8.18 20.49 13.97
N ILE A 130 -7.01 20.29 13.39
CA ILE A 130 -5.72 20.67 14.00
C ILE A 130 -5.35 22.06 13.49
N THR A 131 -4.93 22.93 14.39
CA THR A 131 -4.54 24.31 14.06
C THR A 131 -3.10 24.56 14.51
N GLY A 132 -2.28 25.06 13.61
CA GLY A 132 -0.92 25.53 13.91
C GLY A 132 -0.99 26.95 14.47
N GLN A 133 -0.38 27.16 15.61
CA GLN A 133 -0.46 28.45 16.31
C GLN A 133 0.40 29.54 15.68
N THR A 134 1.49 29.16 15.02
CA THR A 134 2.42 30.10 14.37
C THR A 134 2.05 30.32 12.90
N SER A 135 1.79 29.24 12.18
CA SER A 135 1.45 29.31 10.74
C SER A 135 0.00 29.72 10.47
N GLY A 136 -0.90 29.55 11.44
CA GLY A 136 -2.34 29.64 11.22
C GLY A 136 -2.88 28.52 10.34
N ALA A 137 -2.06 27.50 10.01
CA ALA A 137 -2.47 26.38 9.19
C ALA A 137 -3.57 25.56 9.89
N THR A 138 -4.52 25.09 9.13
CA THR A 138 -5.60 24.21 9.61
C THR A 138 -5.69 22.98 8.74
N GLY A 139 -5.91 21.82 9.36
CA GLY A 139 -6.10 20.56 8.67
C GLY A 139 -6.93 19.60 9.51
N LYS A 140 -7.66 18.71 8.86
CA LYS A 140 -8.47 17.69 9.53
C LYS A 140 -7.63 16.47 9.86
N LEU A 141 -7.66 16.00 11.09
CA LEU A 141 -6.93 14.80 11.52
C LEU A 141 -7.55 13.55 10.89
N ILE A 142 -6.79 12.89 10.00
CA ILE A 142 -7.22 11.68 9.29
C ILE A 142 -6.80 10.43 10.07
N LYS A 143 -5.54 10.39 10.54
CA LYS A 143 -4.95 9.21 11.16
C LYS A 143 -3.93 9.59 12.21
N LYS A 144 -3.77 8.73 13.22
CA LYS A 144 -2.70 8.81 14.22
C LYS A 144 -1.82 7.58 14.12
N ASN A 145 -0.52 7.80 14.07
CA ASN A 145 0.49 6.75 14.21
C ASN A 145 1.19 6.95 15.56
N ILE A 146 0.70 6.25 16.59
CA ILE A 146 1.17 6.42 17.96
C ILE A 146 2.62 5.96 18.10
N ASP A 147 2.96 4.84 17.45
CA ASP A 147 4.30 4.24 17.54
C ASP A 147 5.40 5.16 16.99
N MET A 148 5.08 5.93 15.96
CA MET A 148 5.99 6.90 15.33
C MET A 148 5.77 8.33 15.83
N ASN A 149 4.85 8.55 16.75
CA ASN A 149 4.48 9.88 17.27
C ASN A 149 4.09 10.87 16.14
N GLN A 150 3.20 10.42 15.22
CA GLN A 150 2.83 11.16 14.01
C GLN A 150 1.32 11.36 13.90
N LEU A 151 0.93 12.55 13.48
CA LEU A 151 -0.43 12.88 13.05
C LEU A 151 -0.46 13.05 11.53
N ILE A 152 -1.48 12.50 10.89
CA ILE A 152 -1.74 12.68 9.46
C ILE A 152 -2.96 13.54 9.30
N VAL A 153 -2.78 14.72 8.70
CA VAL A 153 -3.82 15.75 8.54
C VAL A 153 -4.11 16.02 7.07
N ASP A 154 -5.37 16.26 6.74
CA ASP A 154 -5.79 16.63 5.39
C ASP A 154 -5.63 18.15 5.20
N GLY A 155 -4.57 18.54 4.51
CA GLY A 155 -4.24 19.92 4.22
C GLY A 155 -3.40 20.63 5.28
N GLY A 156 -3.31 21.97 5.12
CA GLY A 156 -2.54 22.85 5.99
C GLY A 156 -1.04 22.91 5.66
N ASN A 157 -0.48 24.11 5.74
CA ASN A 157 0.95 24.33 5.59
C ASN A 157 1.57 24.57 6.98
N PHE A 158 1.58 23.52 7.78
CA PHE A 158 2.17 23.54 9.11
C PHE A 158 3.70 23.72 9.02
N ILE A 159 4.26 24.37 10.03
CA ILE A 159 5.70 24.55 10.18
C ILE A 159 6.25 23.39 11.00
N GLY A 160 7.17 22.62 10.44
CA GLY A 160 7.71 21.42 11.07
C GLY A 160 9.15 21.51 11.51
N ASN A 161 9.92 22.39 10.92
CA ASN A 161 11.33 22.55 11.27
C ASN A 161 11.49 23.66 12.31
N MET A 162 12.57 23.57 13.08
CA MET A 162 13.01 24.70 13.88
C MET A 162 13.09 25.93 12.98
N HIS A 163 12.47 27.00 13.39
CA HIS A 163 12.62 28.27 12.72
C HIS A 163 14.11 28.60 12.70
N GLU A 164 14.70 28.85 11.54
CA GLU A 164 16.14 29.02 11.39
C GLU A 164 16.71 30.17 12.26
N SER A 165 15.83 31.11 12.67
CA SER A 165 16.23 32.31 13.42
C SER A 165 16.22 32.18 14.94
N ASP A 166 15.36 31.34 15.51
CA ASP A 166 15.16 31.27 16.97
C ASP A 166 15.03 29.86 17.54
N GLY A 167 15.04 28.83 16.67
CA GLY A 167 14.88 27.44 17.09
C GLY A 167 13.47 27.11 17.58
N SER A 168 12.51 28.02 17.44
CA SER A 168 11.13 27.78 17.86
C SER A 168 10.44 26.76 16.97
N ARG A 169 9.58 25.96 17.59
CA ARG A 169 8.75 24.98 16.92
C ARG A 169 7.31 25.46 16.92
N GLU A 170 6.55 25.10 15.90
CA GLU A 170 5.13 25.37 15.91
C GLU A 170 4.43 24.51 16.96
N GLU A 171 3.56 25.11 17.76
CA GLU A 171 2.61 24.38 18.59
C GLU A 171 1.34 24.12 17.78
N ILE A 172 0.86 22.88 17.77
CA ILE A 172 -0.42 22.51 17.19
C ILE A 172 -1.45 22.27 18.27
N VAL A 173 -2.68 22.64 17.98
CA VAL A 173 -3.82 22.55 18.91
C VAL A 173 -4.97 21.81 18.26
N GLY A 174 -5.54 20.83 18.96
CA GLY A 174 -6.77 20.16 18.57
C GLY A 174 -8.01 21.01 18.84
N GLY A 175 -8.88 21.16 17.83
CA GLY A 175 -10.06 22.00 17.95
C GLY A 175 -11.14 21.47 18.92
N THR A 176 -11.18 20.16 19.11
CA THR A 176 -12.16 19.51 20.01
C THR A 176 -11.49 19.04 21.30
N SER A 177 -10.35 18.41 21.19
CA SER A 177 -9.59 17.88 22.32
C SER A 177 -8.92 18.96 23.16
N THR A 178 -8.62 20.12 22.54
CA THR A 178 -7.81 21.20 23.11
C THR A 178 -6.38 20.76 23.47
N ASP A 179 -5.99 19.58 23.08
CA ASP A 179 -4.65 19.06 23.25
C ASP A 179 -3.63 19.90 22.48
N ARG A 180 -2.43 20.01 23.07
CA ARG A 180 -1.32 20.78 22.51
C ARG A 180 -0.08 19.93 22.43
N VAL A 181 0.65 20.03 21.33
CA VAL A 181 1.96 19.40 21.15
C VAL A 181 2.80 20.23 20.19
N SER A 182 4.10 20.28 20.41
CA SER A 182 5.03 20.96 19.52
C SER A 182 5.39 20.07 18.32
N THR A 183 5.39 20.64 17.12
CA THR A 183 5.80 19.96 15.89
C THR A 183 7.33 19.80 15.85
N PHE A 184 7.79 18.73 15.22
CA PHE A 184 9.21 18.50 14.97
C PHE A 184 9.52 18.53 13.48
N ARG A 185 8.79 17.76 12.69
CA ARG A 185 8.90 17.72 11.23
C ARG A 185 7.52 17.70 10.59
N VAL A 186 7.43 18.29 9.40
CA VAL A 186 6.23 18.21 8.57
C VAL A 186 6.65 17.92 7.12
N TRP A 187 5.99 16.93 6.53
CA TRP A 187 6.20 16.59 5.12
C TRP A 187 4.90 16.08 4.47
N ASN A 188 4.89 15.93 3.17
CA ASN A 188 3.78 15.29 2.48
C ASN A 188 3.72 13.83 2.89
N TYR A 189 2.52 13.27 3.07
CA TYR A 189 2.35 11.87 3.44
C TYR A 189 2.83 10.91 2.33
N ALA A 190 2.83 11.36 1.09
CA ALA A 190 3.33 10.66 -0.10
C ALA A 190 4.41 11.49 -0.79
#